data_9851c489cf4972c2180914a4fdf37f95
#
_entry.id   9851c489cf4972c2180914a4fdf37f95
#
_cell.length_a   1.000
_cell.length_b   1.000
_cell.length_c   1.000
_cell.angle_alpha   90.00
_cell.angle_beta   90.00
_cell.angle_gamma   90.00
#
_symmetry.space_group_name_H-M   'P 1'
#
loop_
_entity.id
_entity.type
_entity.pdbx_description
1 polymer ?
#
loop_
_entity_poly.entity_id
_entity_poly.type
_entity_poly.pdbx_seq_one_letter_code
_entity_poly.pdbx_strand_id
1 'polypeptide(L)'
;MIKDSGERTEFGTGAVRDMHSGKGRMDLLPWEALIEVSKHCEEGALKYGERNCEKGIPIHSLIDSAFRHLAKYMMGMDDEPHLLAAAWNILFALYMEIKHPELQDIPTRTIGDPCEGCANINHPWNDSVCGHCSRLNDQRYDAYQKKG
;
A
#
# COMPACT_ATOMS: atom_id res chain seq x y z
N MET A 1 -31.30 -6.86 7.24
CA MET A 1 -31.91 -5.89 6.32
C MET A 1 -30.87 -5.54 5.29
N ILE A 2 -31.20 -5.64 4.00
CA ILE A 2 -30.27 -5.26 2.89
C ILE A 2 -30.22 -3.73 2.85
N LYS A 3 -29.01 -3.14 2.88
CA LYS A 3 -28.83 -1.69 2.73
C LYS A 3 -29.17 -1.29 1.30
N ASP A 4 -29.93 -0.22 1.14
CA ASP A 4 -30.37 0.35 -0.12
C ASP A 4 -29.60 1.66 -0.37
N SER A 5 -28.99 1.83 -1.56
CA SER A 5 -28.31 3.08 -1.94
C SER A 5 -29.28 4.15 -2.48
N GLY A 6 -30.54 3.78 -2.73
CA GLY A 6 -31.55 4.65 -3.36
C GLY A 6 -31.45 4.74 -4.88
N GLU A 7 -30.32 4.39 -5.47
CA GLU A 7 -30.10 4.39 -6.91
C GLU A 7 -30.10 2.97 -7.48
N ARG A 8 -30.65 2.79 -8.66
CA ARG A 8 -30.86 1.51 -9.31
C ARG A 8 -30.16 1.46 -10.67
N THR A 9 -29.63 0.29 -11.00
CA THR A 9 -29.26 -0.08 -12.36
C THR A 9 -30.38 -0.93 -12.93
N GLU A 10 -30.98 -0.53 -14.03
CA GLU A 10 -31.99 -1.30 -14.76
C GLU A 10 -31.34 -1.98 -15.95
N PHE A 11 -31.67 -3.25 -16.16
CA PHE A 11 -31.18 -4.08 -17.26
C PHE A 11 -32.23 -4.19 -18.36
N GLY A 12 -31.80 -4.41 -19.60
CA GLY A 12 -32.68 -4.59 -20.74
C GLY A 12 -33.73 -5.72 -20.61
N THR A 13 -33.58 -6.58 -19.63
CA THR A 13 -34.56 -7.64 -19.24
C THR A 13 -35.64 -7.13 -18.29
N GLY A 14 -35.56 -5.88 -17.83
CA GLY A 14 -36.41 -5.30 -16.80
C GLY A 14 -36.00 -5.65 -15.36
N ALA A 15 -34.91 -6.42 -15.18
CA ALA A 15 -34.37 -6.68 -13.85
C ALA A 15 -33.70 -5.40 -13.29
N VAL A 16 -33.78 -5.20 -11.99
CA VAL A 16 -33.25 -4.02 -11.31
C VAL A 16 -32.31 -4.45 -10.19
N ARG A 17 -31.18 -3.78 -10.05
CA ARG A 17 -30.23 -3.98 -8.95
C ARG A 17 -29.74 -2.64 -8.42
N ASP A 18 -29.19 -2.68 -7.23
CA ASP A 18 -28.47 -1.57 -6.61
C ASP A 18 -27.29 -1.12 -7.48
N MET A 19 -27.01 0.16 -7.51
CA MET A 19 -25.96 0.75 -8.35
C MET A 19 -24.60 0.07 -8.14
N HIS A 20 -23.87 -0.14 -9.23
CA HIS A 20 -22.54 -0.77 -9.23
C HIS A 20 -21.38 0.20 -8.97
N SER A 21 -21.59 1.48 -9.21
CA SER A 21 -20.54 2.51 -9.11
C SER A 21 -19.89 2.52 -7.72
N GLY A 22 -18.58 2.55 -7.67
CA GLY A 22 -17.80 2.60 -6.43
C GLY A 22 -17.63 1.26 -5.70
N LYS A 23 -18.25 0.16 -6.15
CA LYS A 23 -18.14 -1.18 -5.52
C LYS A 23 -16.96 -2.01 -6.04
N GLY A 24 -16.20 -1.48 -7.02
CA GLY A 24 -15.15 -2.21 -7.72
C GLY A 24 -15.68 -3.19 -8.75
N ARG A 25 -14.84 -3.61 -9.66
CA ARG A 25 -15.11 -4.52 -10.76
C ARG A 25 -14.28 -5.79 -10.58
N MET A 26 -14.79 -6.72 -9.76
CA MET A 26 -14.13 -7.99 -9.46
C MET A 26 -13.93 -8.84 -10.70
N ASP A 27 -14.82 -8.70 -11.70
CA ASP A 27 -14.78 -9.41 -12.99
C ASP A 27 -13.60 -8.97 -13.89
N LEU A 28 -12.94 -7.83 -13.59
CA LEU A 28 -11.77 -7.35 -14.31
C LEU A 28 -10.45 -7.79 -13.67
N LEU A 29 -10.49 -8.53 -12.56
CA LEU A 29 -9.27 -9.02 -11.92
C LEU A 29 -8.67 -10.20 -12.67
N PRO A 30 -7.34 -10.32 -12.75
CA PRO A 30 -6.67 -11.47 -13.35
C PRO A 30 -6.73 -12.66 -12.39
N TRP A 31 -7.85 -13.39 -12.43
CA TRP A 31 -8.15 -14.45 -11.46
C TRP A 31 -7.09 -15.56 -11.43
N GLU A 32 -6.51 -15.91 -12.58
CA GLU A 32 -5.45 -16.90 -12.67
C GLU A 32 -4.22 -16.49 -11.85
N ALA A 33 -3.82 -15.22 -11.92
CA ALA A 33 -2.71 -14.70 -11.12
C ALA A 33 -3.04 -14.66 -9.63
N LEU A 34 -4.28 -14.32 -9.27
CA LEU A 34 -4.72 -14.31 -7.86
C LEU A 34 -4.76 -15.72 -7.28
N ILE A 35 -5.12 -16.74 -8.07
CA ILE A 35 -5.05 -18.16 -7.67
C ILE A 35 -3.61 -18.55 -7.36
N GLU A 36 -2.63 -18.16 -8.18
CA GLU A 36 -1.22 -18.43 -7.88
C GLU A 36 -0.75 -17.73 -6.60
N VAL A 37 -1.14 -16.48 -6.40
CA VAL A 37 -0.85 -15.76 -5.13
C VAL A 37 -1.47 -16.51 -3.93
N SER A 38 -2.66 -17.07 -4.07
CA SER A 38 -3.30 -17.83 -2.98
C SER A 38 -2.55 -19.13 -2.63
N LYS A 39 -1.97 -19.81 -3.63
CA LYS A 39 -1.11 -20.99 -3.40
C LYS A 39 0.17 -20.60 -2.66
N HIS A 40 0.75 -19.46 -2.99
CA HIS A 40 1.91 -18.93 -2.26
C HIS A 40 1.56 -18.58 -0.80
N CYS A 41 0.33 -18.11 -0.54
CA CYS A 41 -0.16 -17.94 0.83
C CYS A 41 -0.27 -19.28 1.58
N GLU A 42 -0.71 -20.35 0.91
CA GLU A 42 -0.79 -21.70 1.49
C GLU A 42 0.61 -22.21 1.90
N GLU A 43 1.61 -22.09 1.03
CA GLU A 43 3.00 -22.42 1.32
C GLU A 43 3.52 -21.62 2.51
N GLY A 44 3.23 -20.32 2.56
CA GLY A 44 3.59 -19.45 3.68
C GLY A 44 2.91 -19.87 4.99
N ALA A 45 1.64 -20.30 4.94
CA ALA A 45 0.92 -20.79 6.10
C ALA A 45 1.52 -22.08 6.65
N LEU A 46 1.94 -23.01 5.79
CA LEU A 46 2.64 -24.23 6.19
C LEU A 46 3.97 -23.92 6.89
N LYS A 47 4.69 -22.89 6.47
CA LYS A 47 6.01 -22.52 6.99
C LYS A 47 5.96 -21.68 8.27
N TYR A 48 5.05 -20.71 8.34
CA TYR A 48 5.02 -19.69 9.39
C TYR A 48 3.77 -19.72 10.25
N GLY A 49 2.82 -20.56 9.92
CA GLY A 49 1.49 -20.64 10.53
C GLY A 49 0.46 -19.77 9.80
N GLU A 50 -0.81 -20.16 9.94
CA GLU A 50 -1.93 -19.45 9.34
C GLU A 50 -1.98 -17.99 9.79
N ARG A 51 -2.31 -17.11 8.85
CA ARG A 51 -2.49 -15.66 9.08
C ARG A 51 -1.28 -14.96 9.70
N ASN A 52 -0.08 -15.54 9.54
CA ASN A 52 1.12 -14.95 10.12
C ASN A 52 1.36 -13.52 9.61
N CYS A 53 1.13 -13.26 8.33
CA CYS A 53 1.29 -11.93 7.75
C CYS A 53 0.32 -10.90 8.35
N GLU A 54 -0.89 -11.33 8.74
CA GLU A 54 -1.90 -10.45 9.30
C GLU A 54 -1.55 -9.91 10.70
N LYS A 55 -0.51 -10.46 11.34
CA LYS A 55 0.01 -9.96 12.63
C LYS A 55 0.72 -8.61 12.51
N GLY A 56 1.01 -8.19 11.29
CA GLY A 56 1.68 -6.95 10.97
C GLY A 56 3.14 -7.16 10.55
N ILE A 57 3.50 -6.60 9.41
CA ILE A 57 4.87 -6.56 8.88
C ILE A 57 5.13 -5.11 8.48
N PRO A 58 6.26 -4.50 8.89
CA PRO A 58 6.63 -3.16 8.45
C PRO A 58 6.62 -3.04 6.93
N ILE A 59 6.03 -1.97 6.41
CA ILE A 59 5.80 -1.83 4.96
C ILE A 59 7.11 -1.82 4.18
N HIS A 60 8.17 -1.17 4.73
CA HIS A 60 9.48 -1.16 4.07
C HIS A 60 10.01 -2.59 3.82
N SER A 61 9.81 -3.51 4.76
CA SER A 61 10.27 -4.90 4.65
C SER A 61 9.62 -5.64 3.48
N LEU A 62 8.33 -5.43 3.28
CA LEU A 62 7.58 -6.01 2.16
C LEU A 62 8.03 -5.39 0.83
N ILE A 63 8.16 -4.08 0.78
CA ILE A 63 8.61 -3.36 -0.42
C ILE A 63 10.04 -3.74 -0.80
N ASP A 64 10.97 -3.80 0.17
CA ASP A 64 12.35 -4.22 -0.06
C ASP A 64 12.42 -5.67 -0.59
N SER A 65 11.62 -6.56 -0.01
CA SER A 65 11.49 -7.95 -0.49
C SER A 65 10.96 -8.03 -1.92
N ALA A 66 9.94 -7.23 -2.25
CA ALA A 66 9.40 -7.15 -3.61
C ALA A 66 10.48 -6.71 -4.62
N PHE A 67 11.25 -5.67 -4.28
CA PHE A 67 12.35 -5.20 -5.15
C PHE A 67 13.43 -6.26 -5.35
N ARG A 68 13.82 -7.00 -4.31
CA ARG A 68 14.80 -8.10 -4.47
C ARG A 68 14.28 -9.18 -5.41
N HIS A 69 13.02 -9.58 -5.29
CA HIS A 69 12.42 -10.58 -6.19
C HIS A 69 12.29 -10.05 -7.62
N LEU A 70 11.90 -8.80 -7.82
CA LEU A 70 11.87 -8.20 -9.15
C LEU A 70 13.27 -8.13 -9.78
N ALA A 71 14.30 -7.77 -9.02
CA ALA A 71 15.67 -7.74 -9.50
C ALA A 71 16.13 -9.15 -9.93
N LYS A 72 15.91 -10.17 -9.13
CA LYS A 72 16.23 -11.57 -9.46
C LYS A 72 15.48 -12.05 -10.71
N TYR A 73 14.20 -11.72 -10.83
CA TYR A 73 13.42 -12.02 -12.02
C TYR A 73 14.02 -11.37 -13.28
N MET A 74 14.41 -10.08 -13.21
CA MET A 74 15.05 -9.38 -14.32
C MET A 74 16.44 -9.93 -14.66
N MET A 75 17.12 -10.55 -13.72
CA MET A 75 18.40 -11.24 -13.91
C MET A 75 18.22 -12.66 -14.48
N GLY A 76 16.99 -13.13 -14.70
CA GLY A 76 16.69 -14.48 -15.22
C GLY A 76 16.93 -15.60 -14.21
N MET A 77 16.90 -15.30 -12.91
CA MET A 77 16.98 -16.31 -11.86
C MET A 77 15.64 -17.07 -11.77
N ASP A 78 15.72 -18.39 -11.57
CA ASP A 78 14.57 -19.32 -11.53
C ASP A 78 14.62 -20.26 -10.31
N ASP A 79 15.43 -19.95 -9.32
CA ASP A 79 15.55 -20.69 -8.05
C ASP A 79 14.24 -20.67 -7.22
N GLU A 80 13.38 -19.70 -7.46
CA GLU A 80 12.02 -19.60 -6.89
C GLU A 80 11.11 -18.77 -7.83
N PRO A 81 9.77 -18.80 -7.65
CA PRO A 81 8.84 -18.04 -8.48
C PRO A 81 8.88 -16.54 -8.15
N HIS A 82 9.97 -15.86 -8.52
CA HIS A 82 10.26 -14.47 -8.12
C HIS A 82 9.17 -13.47 -8.45
N LEU A 83 8.53 -13.56 -9.63
CA LEU A 83 7.45 -12.64 -10.00
C LEU A 83 6.23 -12.81 -9.08
N LEU A 84 5.92 -14.06 -8.73
CA LEU A 84 4.85 -14.40 -7.80
C LEU A 84 5.15 -13.88 -6.39
N ALA A 85 6.37 -14.11 -5.91
CA ALA A 85 6.81 -13.62 -4.60
C ALA A 85 6.81 -12.08 -4.53
N ALA A 86 7.19 -11.40 -5.61
CA ALA A 86 7.10 -9.93 -5.71
C ALA A 86 5.64 -9.46 -5.64
N ALA A 87 4.74 -10.10 -6.39
CA ALA A 87 3.30 -9.77 -6.39
C ALA A 87 2.68 -9.97 -5.01
N TRP A 88 3.02 -11.06 -4.32
CA TRP A 88 2.58 -11.34 -2.96
C TRP A 88 3.03 -10.23 -2.00
N ASN A 89 4.31 -9.86 -2.03
CA ASN A 89 4.85 -8.81 -1.16
C ASN A 89 4.16 -7.46 -1.38
N ILE A 90 3.90 -7.07 -2.64
CA ILE A 90 3.21 -5.81 -2.96
C ILE A 90 1.76 -5.85 -2.48
N LEU A 91 1.06 -6.97 -2.69
CA LEU A 91 -0.33 -7.13 -2.24
C LEU A 91 -0.44 -7.01 -0.71
N PHE A 92 0.51 -7.63 0.02
CA PHE A 92 0.54 -7.53 1.48
C PHE A 92 1.03 -6.16 1.97
N ALA A 93 1.88 -5.45 1.25
CA ALA A 93 2.22 -4.06 1.56
C ALA A 93 0.97 -3.17 1.49
N LEU A 94 0.17 -3.33 0.43
CA LEU A 94 -1.12 -2.64 0.30
C LEU A 94 -2.11 -3.03 1.42
N TYR A 95 -2.15 -4.31 1.80
CA TYR A 95 -2.97 -4.77 2.92
C TYR A 95 -2.54 -4.11 4.24
N MET A 96 -1.22 -4.01 4.51
CA MET A 96 -0.69 -3.32 5.69
C MET A 96 -1.06 -1.83 5.67
N GLU A 97 -0.93 -1.16 4.54
CA GLU A 97 -1.30 0.26 4.40
C GLU A 97 -2.79 0.50 4.75
N ILE A 98 -3.67 -0.45 4.41
CA ILE A 98 -5.11 -0.37 4.69
C ILE A 98 -5.46 -0.75 6.14
N LYS A 99 -4.84 -1.79 6.69
CA LYS A 99 -5.22 -2.41 7.98
C LYS A 99 -4.33 -1.99 9.14
N HIS A 100 -3.08 -1.68 8.88
CA HIS A 100 -2.04 -1.38 9.83
C HIS A 100 -1.27 -0.11 9.41
N PRO A 101 -1.96 1.05 9.26
CA PRO A 101 -1.32 2.28 8.82
C PRO A 101 -0.17 2.72 9.75
N GLU A 102 -0.18 2.29 11.01
CA GLU A 102 0.89 2.50 11.98
C GLU A 102 2.21 1.81 11.62
N LEU A 103 2.17 0.83 10.70
CA LEU A 103 3.36 0.13 10.17
C LEU A 103 3.95 0.82 8.93
N GLN A 104 3.45 2.00 8.57
CA GLN A 104 4.07 2.82 7.53
C GLN A 104 5.35 3.44 8.06
N ASP A 105 6.46 2.84 7.69
CA ASP A 105 7.80 3.19 8.17
C ASP A 105 8.75 3.66 7.05
N ILE A 106 8.20 3.89 5.86
CA ILE A 106 8.94 4.53 4.77
C ILE A 106 9.02 6.03 5.05
N PRO A 107 10.22 6.62 5.22
CA PRO A 107 10.38 8.01 5.67
C PRO A 107 9.62 9.05 4.84
N THR A 108 9.53 8.82 3.53
CA THR A 108 8.82 9.71 2.58
C THR A 108 7.30 9.53 2.58
N ARG A 109 6.78 8.54 3.33
CA ARG A 109 5.36 8.21 3.43
C ARG A 109 4.84 8.21 4.87
N THR A 110 5.62 8.71 5.81
CA THR A 110 5.18 8.85 7.19
C THR A 110 3.88 9.64 7.24
N ILE A 111 2.88 9.05 7.89
CA ILE A 111 1.56 9.64 8.08
C ILE A 111 1.75 10.86 8.99
N GLY A 112 1.64 12.02 8.41
CA GLY A 112 1.79 13.31 9.04
C GLY A 112 2.51 14.27 8.09
N ASP A 113 1.96 15.44 7.89
CA ASP A 113 2.68 16.52 7.25
C ASP A 113 3.98 16.73 8.06
N PRO A 114 5.18 16.56 7.49
CA PRO A 114 6.43 16.81 8.20
C PRO A 114 6.48 18.21 8.79
N CYS A 115 5.60 19.09 8.33
CA CYS A 115 5.40 20.45 8.80
C CYS A 115 4.30 20.57 9.86
N GLU A 116 3.58 19.49 10.22
CA GLU A 116 2.56 19.56 11.26
C GLU A 116 3.16 20.08 12.58
N GLY A 117 2.52 21.10 13.16
CA GLY A 117 3.02 21.78 14.35
C GLY A 117 4.22 22.72 14.13
N CYS A 118 4.71 22.86 12.91
CA CYS A 118 5.76 23.81 12.58
C CYS A 118 5.21 25.23 12.43
N ALA A 119 5.91 26.23 12.99
CA ALA A 119 5.56 27.65 12.82
C ALA A 119 5.70 28.13 11.37
N ASN A 120 6.52 27.45 10.58
CA ASN A 120 6.79 27.76 9.16
C ASN A 120 5.90 27.00 8.18
N ILE A 121 4.83 26.34 8.63
CA ILE A 121 3.96 25.49 7.78
C ILE A 121 3.37 26.22 6.56
N ASN A 122 3.22 27.53 6.63
CA ASN A 122 2.67 28.35 5.54
C ASN A 122 3.75 28.99 4.64
N HIS A 123 5.03 28.72 4.90
CA HIS A 123 6.09 29.20 4.03
C HIS A 123 6.11 28.39 2.71
N PRO A 124 6.41 29.01 1.58
CA PRO A 124 6.65 28.28 0.34
C PRO A 124 7.78 27.26 0.56
N TRP A 125 7.54 26.00 0.22
CA TRP A 125 8.50 24.90 0.40
C TRP A 125 9.81 25.09 -0.39
N ASN A 126 9.85 26.01 -1.31
CA ASN A 126 11.02 26.37 -2.12
C ASN A 126 11.76 27.64 -1.64
N ASP A 127 11.37 28.21 -0.51
CA ASP A 127 12.09 29.34 0.06
C ASP A 127 13.35 28.92 0.83
N SER A 128 14.12 29.91 1.34
CA SER A 128 15.36 29.66 2.05
C SER A 128 15.17 28.91 3.39
N VAL A 129 13.96 28.89 3.94
CA VAL A 129 13.66 28.22 5.21
C VAL A 129 13.23 26.79 4.97
N CYS A 130 12.17 26.59 4.18
CA CYS A 130 11.59 25.25 3.96
C CYS A 130 12.36 24.46 2.91
N GLY A 131 12.93 25.10 1.89
CA GLY A 131 13.70 24.44 0.84
C GLY A 131 14.97 23.74 1.33
N HIS A 132 15.47 24.08 2.52
CA HIS A 132 16.65 23.46 3.14
C HIS A 132 16.32 22.66 4.40
N CYS A 133 15.04 22.50 4.74
CA CYS A 133 14.63 21.77 5.93
C CYS A 133 14.95 20.29 5.82
N SER A 134 15.62 19.71 6.82
CA SER A 134 16.00 18.29 6.87
C SER A 134 14.79 17.36 6.81
N ARG A 135 13.65 17.78 7.35
CA ARG A 135 12.41 17.00 7.35
C ARG A 135 11.81 16.83 5.94
N LEU A 136 12.07 17.80 5.05
CA LEU A 136 11.61 17.73 3.66
C LEU A 136 12.64 17.13 2.71
N ASN A 137 13.95 17.39 2.96
CA ASN A 137 15.00 17.13 1.99
C ASN A 137 16.13 16.23 2.51
N ASP A 138 15.99 15.62 3.68
CA ASP A 138 17.02 14.80 4.34
C ASP A 138 18.37 15.56 4.48
N GLN A 139 18.31 16.86 4.72
CA GLN A 139 19.47 17.70 4.88
C GLN A 139 19.82 17.90 6.37
N ARG A 140 21.06 18.24 6.65
CA ARG A 140 21.56 18.43 8.04
C ARG A 140 20.94 19.62 8.77
N TYR A 141 20.24 20.48 8.08
CA TYR A 141 19.58 21.67 8.65
C TYR A 141 18.09 21.39 8.87
N ASP A 142 17.66 21.46 10.12
CA ASP A 142 16.25 21.37 10.50
C ASP A 142 15.70 22.77 10.82
N ALA A 143 14.85 23.28 9.93
CA ALA A 143 14.18 24.55 10.08
C ALA A 143 12.85 24.44 10.86
N TYR A 144 12.55 23.26 11.42
CA TYR A 144 11.33 23.06 12.20
C TYR A 144 11.33 23.94 13.45
N GLN A 145 10.28 24.74 13.59
CA GLN A 145 10.01 25.54 14.79
C GLN A 145 8.66 25.13 15.36
N LYS A 146 8.66 24.66 16.61
CA LYS A 146 7.42 24.28 17.29
C LYS A 146 6.56 25.52 17.49
N LYS A 147 5.27 25.44 17.13
CA LYS A 147 4.29 26.48 17.49
C LYS A 147 4.16 26.52 19.02
N GLY A 148 4.35 27.67 19.58
CA GLY A 148 4.14 27.94 21.02
C GLY A 148 2.67 27.97 21.40
#